data_4f6d0cb891f11f39a441ae09c1c25d7f
#
_entry.id   4f6d0cb891f11f39a441ae09c1c25d7f
#
_cell.length_a   1.000
_cell.length_b   1.000
_cell.length_c   1.000
_cell.angle_alpha   90.00
_cell.angle_beta   90.00
_cell.angle_gamma   90.00
#
_symmetry.space_group_name_H-M   'P 1'
#
loop_
_entity.id
_entity.type
_entity.pdbx_description
1 polymer ?
#
loop_
_entity_poly.entity_id
_entity_poly.type
_entity_poly.pdbx_seq_one_letter_code
_entity_poly.pdbx_strand_id
1 'polypeptide(L)'
;MLTACTPKPKKSDVALNLSFQTGTAPGESYAEKFDYMESLGIVGYEPGGQELVRRYDEIAKALEGRKLKVSAICAGFRGFILAEDPAVKAEFDSSMREIIDAAGQIGSTGVIMVPAFNHQKPCMPHTIETRNYLCAQLHELGEYALSKGTTVILEPLNRGEAFYLRLVADAAAICRDSDSKGVMCMGDFWHMKEETSDYGALMSAGKQYLRHVHIASRGRRVTPGEDGDKDNYIGGFRAMKELEYPYYLSFECGCAGDRKEANAAAVELLRQQWEQA
;
A
#
# COMPACT_ATOMS: atom_id res chain seq x y z
N MET A 1 37.76 32.90 3.84
CA MET A 1 36.56 32.19 4.29
C MET A 1 35.72 31.87 3.04
N LEU A 2 35.73 30.61 2.61
CA LEU A 2 34.91 30.15 1.50
C LEU A 2 33.53 29.79 2.09
N THR A 3 32.53 30.59 1.83
CA THR A 3 31.15 30.27 2.12
C THR A 3 30.71 29.17 1.14
N ALA A 4 30.59 27.94 1.63
CA ALA A 4 30.02 26.84 0.89
C ALA A 4 28.53 27.19 0.62
N CYS A 5 28.21 27.53 -0.63
CA CYS A 5 26.84 27.65 -1.11
C CYS A 5 26.26 26.25 -1.17
N THR A 6 25.51 25.83 -0.14
CA THR A 6 24.69 24.63 -0.24
C THR A 6 23.61 24.90 -1.30
N PRO A 7 23.52 24.12 -2.38
CA PRO A 7 22.47 24.31 -3.38
C PRO A 7 21.10 24.12 -2.68
N LYS A 8 20.17 25.06 -2.86
CA LYS A 8 18.80 24.88 -2.44
C LYS A 8 18.26 23.60 -3.10
N PRO A 9 17.58 22.73 -2.34
CA PRO A 9 16.99 21.55 -2.92
C PRO A 9 16.08 21.96 -4.08
N LYS A 10 16.22 21.31 -5.24
CA LYS A 10 15.28 21.48 -6.35
C LYS A 10 13.91 21.10 -5.84
N LYS A 11 12.92 21.98 -6.03
CA LYS A 11 11.52 21.64 -5.76
C LYS A 11 11.18 20.40 -6.59
N SER A 12 10.82 19.33 -5.93
CA SER A 12 10.40 18.11 -6.61
C SER A 12 9.04 18.38 -7.27
N ASP A 13 8.89 18.07 -8.56
CA ASP A 13 7.63 18.19 -9.29
C ASP A 13 6.71 16.98 -9.06
N VAL A 14 7.03 16.11 -8.11
CA VAL A 14 6.24 14.93 -7.77
C VAL A 14 4.94 15.36 -7.09
N ALA A 15 3.81 14.89 -7.64
CA ALA A 15 2.49 15.14 -7.06
C ALA A 15 2.22 14.20 -5.86
N LEU A 16 1.52 14.70 -4.85
CA LEU A 16 0.95 13.90 -3.78
C LEU A 16 -0.38 13.29 -4.25
N ASN A 17 -0.34 12.04 -4.70
CA ASN A 17 -1.51 11.31 -5.16
C ASN A 17 -2.19 10.59 -3.98
N LEU A 18 -3.20 11.23 -3.38
CA LEU A 18 -3.95 10.64 -2.28
C LEU A 18 -4.98 9.63 -2.79
N SER A 19 -5.14 8.54 -2.04
CA SER A 19 -6.10 7.46 -2.28
C SER A 19 -6.86 7.12 -1.00
N PHE A 20 -8.08 6.61 -1.13
CA PHE A 20 -8.90 6.14 -0.01
C PHE A 20 -9.28 4.68 -0.20
N GLN A 21 -9.17 3.89 0.87
CA GLN A 21 -9.85 2.60 0.95
C GLN A 21 -11.38 2.78 0.98
N THR A 22 -12.12 1.76 0.56
CA THR A 22 -13.59 1.77 0.47
C THR A 22 -14.28 2.31 1.73
N GLY A 23 -13.78 1.93 2.90
CA GLY A 23 -14.36 2.32 4.20
C GLY A 23 -14.06 3.75 4.63
N THR A 24 -13.14 4.45 3.96
CA THR A 24 -12.72 5.81 4.32
C THR A 24 -13.66 6.88 3.76
N ALA A 25 -14.21 6.67 2.57
CA ALA A 25 -15.16 7.60 1.96
C ALA A 25 -16.58 7.35 2.45
N PRO A 26 -17.28 8.37 2.97
CA PRO A 26 -18.73 8.29 3.26
C PRO A 26 -19.54 8.22 1.96
N GLY A 27 -20.67 7.55 2.00
CA GLY A 27 -21.61 7.35 0.88
C GLY A 27 -22.17 5.94 0.88
N GLU A 28 -23.40 5.80 0.37
CA GLU A 28 -24.11 4.51 0.27
C GLU A 28 -23.76 3.77 -1.03
N SER A 29 -23.48 4.52 -2.10
CA SER A 29 -23.06 3.99 -3.41
C SER A 29 -21.62 4.33 -3.73
N TYR A 30 -21.02 3.62 -4.70
CA TYR A 30 -19.69 3.99 -5.21
C TYR A 30 -19.69 5.38 -5.85
N ALA A 31 -20.76 5.75 -6.54
CA ALA A 31 -20.87 7.08 -7.14
C ALA A 31 -20.76 8.18 -6.08
N GLU A 32 -21.53 8.08 -4.98
CA GLU A 32 -21.48 9.03 -3.87
C GLU A 32 -20.11 9.07 -3.19
N LYS A 33 -19.50 7.90 -2.96
CA LYS A 33 -18.13 7.81 -2.42
C LYS A 33 -17.12 8.51 -3.32
N PHE A 34 -17.21 8.29 -4.61
CA PHE A 34 -16.29 8.87 -5.59
C PHE A 34 -16.51 10.38 -5.76
N ASP A 35 -17.77 10.86 -5.74
CA ASP A 35 -18.06 12.28 -5.72
C ASP A 35 -17.45 12.98 -4.51
N TYR A 36 -17.57 12.36 -3.32
CA TYR A 36 -16.93 12.86 -2.12
C TYR A 36 -15.41 12.86 -2.22
N MET A 37 -14.81 11.77 -2.70
CA MET A 37 -13.36 11.67 -2.86
C MET A 37 -12.83 12.74 -3.82
N GLU A 38 -13.47 12.92 -4.97
CA GLU A 38 -13.10 13.94 -5.95
C GLU A 38 -13.27 15.36 -5.41
N SER A 39 -14.28 15.62 -4.53
CA SER A 39 -14.46 16.90 -3.87
C SER A 39 -13.29 17.30 -2.96
N LEU A 40 -12.57 16.33 -2.42
CA LEU A 40 -11.35 16.53 -1.63
C LEU A 40 -10.07 16.50 -2.49
N GLY A 41 -10.19 16.30 -3.80
CA GLY A 41 -9.06 16.13 -4.71
C GLY A 41 -8.30 14.80 -4.51
N ILE A 42 -8.99 13.77 -4.02
CA ILE A 42 -8.49 12.39 -3.99
C ILE A 42 -8.51 11.85 -5.42
N VAL A 43 -7.44 11.16 -5.81
CA VAL A 43 -7.27 10.66 -7.18
C VAL A 43 -7.16 9.14 -7.26
N GLY A 44 -7.05 8.47 -6.11
CA GLY A 44 -6.98 7.02 -5.99
C GLY A 44 -8.12 6.41 -5.18
N TYR A 45 -8.56 5.22 -5.57
CA TYR A 45 -9.51 4.37 -4.85
C TYR A 45 -8.89 3.00 -4.61
N GLU A 46 -9.00 2.48 -3.41
CA GLU A 46 -8.41 1.20 -3.00
C GLU A 46 -9.49 0.26 -2.48
N PRO A 47 -10.02 -0.63 -3.31
CA PRO A 47 -10.96 -1.67 -2.88
C PRO A 47 -10.25 -2.85 -2.22
N GLY A 48 -10.97 -3.59 -1.39
CA GLY A 48 -10.57 -4.93 -0.98
C GLY A 48 -10.67 -5.94 -2.13
N GLY A 49 -9.83 -6.98 -2.13
CA GLY A 49 -9.77 -7.94 -3.23
C GLY A 49 -11.09 -8.66 -3.49
N GLN A 50 -11.74 -9.20 -2.45
CA GLN A 50 -13.03 -9.86 -2.59
C GLN A 50 -14.17 -8.89 -2.93
N GLU A 51 -14.06 -7.64 -2.54
CA GLU A 51 -14.99 -6.59 -2.94
C GLU A 51 -14.88 -6.34 -4.45
N LEU A 52 -13.65 -6.14 -4.96
CA LEU A 52 -13.41 -5.93 -6.37
C LEU A 52 -13.93 -7.11 -7.21
N VAL A 53 -13.59 -8.34 -6.83
CA VAL A 53 -14.03 -9.55 -7.59
C VAL A 53 -15.56 -9.63 -7.67
N ARG A 54 -16.26 -9.40 -6.55
CA ARG A 54 -17.72 -9.53 -6.51
C ARG A 54 -18.49 -8.36 -7.10
N ARG A 55 -17.92 -7.16 -7.09
CA ARG A 55 -18.59 -5.91 -7.45
C ARG A 55 -17.88 -5.18 -8.59
N TYR A 56 -17.14 -5.92 -9.40
CA TYR A 56 -16.31 -5.37 -10.48
C TYR A 56 -17.10 -4.42 -11.39
N ASP A 57 -18.24 -4.87 -11.92
CA ASP A 57 -19.04 -4.08 -12.85
C ASP A 57 -19.59 -2.78 -12.22
N GLU A 58 -19.96 -2.83 -10.94
CA GLU A 58 -20.45 -1.64 -10.21
C GLU A 58 -19.33 -0.62 -10.02
N ILE A 59 -18.13 -1.09 -9.62
CA ILE A 59 -16.95 -0.25 -9.42
C ILE A 59 -16.50 0.34 -10.76
N ALA A 60 -16.37 -0.50 -11.79
CA ALA A 60 -15.94 -0.07 -13.13
C ALA A 60 -16.90 0.98 -13.70
N LYS A 61 -18.22 0.73 -13.61
CA LYS A 61 -19.24 1.68 -14.04
C LYS A 61 -19.18 3.00 -13.29
N ALA A 62 -18.97 2.95 -11.98
CA ALA A 62 -18.88 4.17 -11.16
C ALA A 62 -17.62 5.00 -11.47
N LEU A 63 -16.56 4.37 -12.00
CA LEU A 63 -15.31 5.04 -12.41
C LEU A 63 -15.38 5.65 -13.82
N GLU A 64 -16.38 5.30 -14.63
CA GLU A 64 -16.51 5.81 -15.99
C GLU A 64 -16.53 7.34 -16.04
N GLY A 65 -15.68 7.92 -16.89
CA GLY A 65 -15.59 9.38 -17.08
C GLY A 65 -14.91 10.15 -15.94
N ARG A 66 -14.49 9.48 -14.85
CA ARG A 66 -13.82 10.12 -13.71
C ARG A 66 -12.30 10.19 -13.87
N LYS A 67 -11.68 11.15 -13.17
CA LYS A 67 -10.21 11.19 -13.02
C LYS A 67 -9.71 10.18 -11.99
N LEU A 68 -10.55 9.79 -11.06
CA LEU A 68 -10.28 8.78 -10.04
C LEU A 68 -9.88 7.46 -10.70
N LYS A 69 -8.83 6.80 -10.18
CA LYS A 69 -8.34 5.49 -10.64
C LYS A 69 -8.23 4.53 -9.49
N VAL A 70 -8.27 3.23 -9.76
CA VAL A 70 -7.94 2.23 -8.74
C VAL A 70 -6.45 2.28 -8.48
N SER A 71 -6.06 2.56 -7.23
CA SER A 71 -4.67 2.69 -6.81
C SER A 71 -4.00 1.32 -6.65
N ALA A 72 -4.38 0.59 -5.63
CA ALA A 72 -3.98 -0.80 -5.37
C ALA A 72 -5.21 -1.57 -4.91
N ILE A 73 -5.05 -2.88 -4.73
CA ILE A 73 -6.09 -3.75 -4.18
C ILE A 73 -5.62 -4.23 -2.81
N CYS A 74 -6.38 -3.91 -1.75
CA CYS A 74 -6.00 -4.27 -0.39
C CYS A 74 -6.39 -5.72 -0.08
N ALA A 75 -5.40 -6.63 -0.11
CA ALA A 75 -5.52 -8.03 0.31
C ALA A 75 -6.81 -8.73 -0.21
N GLY A 76 -7.52 -9.44 0.67
CA GLY A 76 -8.81 -10.09 0.36
C GLY A 76 -8.69 -11.53 -0.17
N PHE A 77 -7.50 -12.08 -0.31
CA PHE A 77 -7.28 -13.49 -0.63
C PHE A 77 -7.62 -14.38 0.58
N ARG A 78 -7.98 -15.63 0.29
CA ARG A 78 -8.16 -16.69 1.29
C ARG A 78 -6.85 -17.46 1.44
N GLY A 79 -6.67 -18.16 2.58
CA GLY A 79 -5.41 -18.86 2.85
C GLY A 79 -4.21 -17.92 2.97
N PHE A 80 -3.00 -18.44 2.84
CA PHE A 80 -1.76 -17.66 2.85
C PHE A 80 -0.60 -18.44 2.20
N ILE A 81 0.39 -17.71 1.66
CA ILE A 81 1.44 -18.27 0.81
C ILE A 81 2.40 -19.22 1.56
N LEU A 82 2.61 -18.99 2.88
CA LEU A 82 3.50 -19.80 3.73
C LEU A 82 2.76 -20.86 4.55
N ALA A 83 1.56 -21.26 4.15
CA ALA A 83 0.84 -22.34 4.79
C ALA A 83 1.57 -23.69 4.62
N GLU A 84 1.71 -24.46 5.71
CA GLU A 84 2.19 -25.85 5.64
C GLU A 84 1.10 -26.79 5.09
N ASP A 85 -0.18 -26.45 5.30
CA ASP A 85 -1.30 -27.21 4.74
C ASP A 85 -1.47 -26.88 3.24
N PRO A 86 -1.32 -27.90 2.36
CA PRO A 86 -1.48 -27.72 0.92
C PRO A 86 -2.86 -27.22 0.49
N ALA A 87 -3.92 -27.53 1.24
CA ALA A 87 -5.27 -27.06 0.93
C ALA A 87 -5.39 -25.55 1.18
N VAL A 88 -4.85 -25.05 2.29
CA VAL A 88 -4.80 -23.61 2.60
C VAL A 88 -3.94 -22.85 1.59
N LYS A 89 -2.82 -23.42 1.17
CA LYS A 89 -1.98 -22.86 0.11
C LYS A 89 -2.73 -22.82 -1.23
N ALA A 90 -3.46 -23.85 -1.59
CA ALA A 90 -4.25 -23.90 -2.83
C ALA A 90 -5.38 -22.86 -2.82
N GLU A 91 -6.02 -22.61 -1.68
CA GLU A 91 -6.99 -21.51 -1.53
C GLU A 91 -6.35 -20.16 -1.77
N PHE A 92 -5.12 -19.95 -1.25
CA PHE A 92 -4.36 -18.73 -1.51
C PHE A 92 -4.11 -18.58 -3.01
N ASP A 93 -3.57 -19.59 -3.68
CA ASP A 93 -3.22 -19.52 -5.09
C ASP A 93 -4.42 -19.21 -5.98
N SER A 94 -5.56 -19.87 -5.72
CA SER A 94 -6.79 -19.64 -6.47
C SER A 94 -7.33 -18.23 -6.26
N SER A 95 -7.53 -17.84 -5.00
CA SER A 95 -8.15 -16.54 -4.70
C SER A 95 -7.25 -15.35 -5.04
N MET A 96 -5.93 -15.50 -4.91
CA MET A 96 -4.99 -14.46 -5.29
C MET A 96 -4.98 -14.23 -6.80
N ARG A 97 -5.07 -15.31 -7.62
CA ARG A 97 -5.17 -15.19 -9.08
C ARG A 97 -6.48 -14.55 -9.52
N GLU A 98 -7.61 -14.86 -8.89
CA GLU A 98 -8.89 -14.19 -9.14
C GLU A 98 -8.78 -12.67 -8.92
N ILE A 99 -8.12 -12.26 -7.81
CA ILE A 99 -7.92 -10.84 -7.49
C ILE A 99 -6.97 -10.18 -8.48
N ILE A 100 -5.87 -10.85 -8.85
CA ILE A 100 -4.91 -10.36 -9.86
C ILE A 100 -5.58 -10.15 -11.21
N ASP A 101 -6.45 -11.07 -11.65
CA ASP A 101 -7.20 -10.93 -12.90
C ASP A 101 -8.09 -9.68 -12.87
N ALA A 102 -8.85 -9.49 -11.80
CA ALA A 102 -9.71 -8.31 -11.64
C ALA A 102 -8.87 -7.01 -11.52
N ALA A 103 -7.73 -7.06 -10.82
CA ALA A 103 -6.82 -5.95 -10.64
C ALA A 103 -6.19 -5.50 -11.97
N GLY A 104 -5.79 -6.44 -12.82
CA GLY A 104 -5.28 -6.16 -14.16
C GLY A 104 -6.36 -5.56 -15.07
N GLN A 105 -7.56 -6.11 -15.05
CA GLN A 105 -8.69 -5.62 -15.86
C GLN A 105 -9.08 -4.18 -15.50
N ILE A 106 -9.05 -3.81 -14.20
CA ILE A 106 -9.41 -2.45 -13.75
C ILE A 106 -8.23 -1.47 -13.84
N GLY A 107 -7.02 -1.95 -14.13
CA GLY A 107 -5.83 -1.13 -14.28
C GLY A 107 -5.21 -0.66 -12.96
N SER A 108 -5.30 -1.46 -11.89
CA SER A 108 -4.65 -1.14 -10.62
C SER A 108 -3.13 -1.31 -10.66
N THR A 109 -2.41 -0.63 -9.77
CA THR A 109 -0.95 -0.72 -9.70
C THR A 109 -0.45 -2.05 -9.13
N GLY A 110 -1.29 -2.77 -8.36
CA GLY A 110 -0.93 -4.07 -7.80
C GLY A 110 -1.92 -4.57 -6.76
N VAL A 111 -1.70 -5.82 -6.34
CA VAL A 111 -2.44 -6.50 -5.27
C VAL A 111 -1.55 -6.61 -4.04
N ILE A 112 -1.96 -6.01 -2.94
CA ILE A 112 -1.24 -6.01 -1.67
C ILE A 112 -1.41 -7.37 -1.00
N MET A 113 -0.31 -7.93 -0.49
CA MET A 113 -0.32 -9.19 0.23
C MET A 113 0.68 -9.22 1.38
N VAL A 114 0.30 -9.93 2.43
CA VAL A 114 1.15 -10.27 3.58
C VAL A 114 1.47 -11.76 3.49
N PRO A 115 2.75 -12.18 3.59
CA PRO A 115 3.11 -13.59 3.47
C PRO A 115 2.51 -14.50 4.55
N ALA A 116 2.47 -14.03 5.79
CA ALA A 116 1.79 -14.70 6.90
C ALA A 116 1.58 -13.75 8.09
N PHE A 117 0.39 -13.80 8.67
CA PHE A 117 0.04 -13.14 9.93
C PHE A 117 0.34 -14.02 11.14
N ASN A 118 0.51 -13.42 12.33
CA ASN A 118 0.79 -14.13 13.57
C ASN A 118 -0.26 -15.18 13.96
N HIS A 119 -1.51 -14.98 13.56
CA HIS A 119 -2.62 -15.89 13.87
C HIS A 119 -2.76 -17.07 12.90
N GLN A 120 -2.08 -17.02 11.75
CA GLN A 120 -2.16 -18.07 10.71
C GLN A 120 -1.26 -19.25 11.07
N LYS A 121 -1.85 -20.42 11.26
CA LYS A 121 -1.16 -21.66 11.68
C LYS A 121 -1.80 -22.87 10.96
N PRO A 122 -1.01 -23.93 10.63
CA PRO A 122 0.45 -24.00 10.73
C PRO A 122 1.12 -23.19 9.62
N CYS A 123 2.21 -22.51 9.97
CA CYS A 123 2.99 -21.65 9.09
C CYS A 123 4.44 -22.15 9.01
N MET A 124 5.02 -22.14 7.81
CA MET A 124 6.41 -22.48 7.58
C MET A 124 7.34 -21.64 8.49
N PRO A 125 8.38 -22.25 9.10
CA PRO A 125 9.25 -21.57 10.05
C PRO A 125 10.15 -20.51 9.37
N HIS A 126 10.75 -19.62 10.17
CA HIS A 126 11.72 -18.61 9.69
C HIS A 126 13.08 -19.27 9.38
N THR A 127 13.22 -19.84 8.19
CA THR A 127 14.47 -20.45 7.70
C THR A 127 14.85 -19.88 6.32
N ILE A 128 16.07 -20.16 5.90
CA ILE A 128 16.50 -19.79 4.55
C ILE A 128 15.75 -20.59 3.47
N GLU A 129 15.36 -21.81 3.76
CA GLU A 129 14.57 -22.68 2.88
C GLU A 129 13.18 -22.06 2.66
N THR A 130 12.51 -21.61 3.72
CA THR A 130 11.22 -20.91 3.63
C THR A 130 11.34 -19.62 2.83
N ARG A 131 12.44 -18.87 3.02
CA ARG A 131 12.70 -17.65 2.25
C ARG A 131 12.88 -17.96 0.75
N ASN A 132 13.66 -18.98 0.43
CA ASN A 132 13.89 -19.40 -0.96
C ASN A 132 12.57 -19.90 -1.59
N TYR A 133 11.78 -20.67 -0.84
CA TYR A 133 10.45 -21.09 -1.26
C TYR A 133 9.54 -19.86 -1.55
N LEU A 134 9.49 -18.91 -0.64
CA LEU A 134 8.70 -17.68 -0.83
C LEU A 134 9.13 -16.92 -2.09
N CYS A 135 10.44 -16.74 -2.30
CA CYS A 135 10.95 -16.06 -3.50
C CYS A 135 10.55 -16.79 -4.78
N ALA A 136 10.63 -18.12 -4.82
CA ALA A 136 10.22 -18.91 -5.98
C ALA A 136 8.70 -18.79 -6.25
N GLN A 137 7.88 -18.85 -5.20
CA GLN A 137 6.42 -18.68 -5.35
C GLN A 137 6.05 -17.27 -5.79
N LEU A 138 6.75 -16.26 -5.29
CA LEU A 138 6.55 -14.87 -5.69
C LEU A 138 7.03 -14.61 -7.12
N HIS A 139 8.08 -15.27 -7.59
CA HIS A 139 8.47 -15.22 -8.99
C HIS A 139 7.31 -15.63 -9.91
N GLU A 140 6.74 -16.82 -9.69
CA GLU A 140 5.63 -17.32 -10.48
C GLU A 140 4.39 -16.41 -10.42
N LEU A 141 4.07 -15.92 -9.22
CA LEU A 141 2.93 -15.04 -9.01
C LEU A 141 3.14 -13.65 -9.63
N GLY A 142 4.37 -13.13 -9.57
CA GLY A 142 4.77 -11.87 -10.17
C GLY A 142 4.71 -11.91 -11.70
N GLU A 143 5.22 -12.98 -12.31
CA GLU A 143 5.11 -13.18 -13.77
C GLU A 143 3.64 -13.32 -14.20
N TYR A 144 2.82 -13.99 -13.40
CA TYR A 144 1.39 -14.04 -13.65
C TYR A 144 0.75 -12.65 -13.58
N ALA A 145 1.06 -11.86 -12.55
CA ALA A 145 0.54 -10.50 -12.40
C ALA A 145 0.96 -9.59 -13.57
N LEU A 146 2.22 -9.67 -14.01
CA LEU A 146 2.70 -8.95 -15.20
C LEU A 146 1.93 -9.33 -16.46
N SER A 147 1.61 -10.61 -16.64
CA SER A 147 0.82 -11.07 -17.78
C SER A 147 -0.61 -10.48 -17.82
N LYS A 148 -1.09 -10.00 -16.66
CA LYS A 148 -2.39 -9.32 -16.50
C LYS A 148 -2.28 -7.79 -16.49
N GLY A 149 -1.07 -7.24 -16.56
CA GLY A 149 -0.83 -5.79 -16.55
C GLY A 149 -0.83 -5.15 -15.15
N THR A 150 -0.61 -5.94 -14.10
CA THR A 150 -0.56 -5.48 -12.70
C THR A 150 0.67 -6.06 -11.97
N THR A 151 0.78 -5.90 -10.65
CA THR A 151 1.88 -6.42 -9.83
C THR A 151 1.37 -7.04 -8.53
N VAL A 152 2.23 -7.76 -7.83
CA VAL A 152 2.04 -8.16 -6.43
C VAL A 152 2.85 -7.20 -5.55
N ILE A 153 2.26 -6.72 -4.47
CA ILE A 153 2.86 -5.74 -3.57
C ILE A 153 2.99 -6.36 -2.18
N LEU A 154 4.21 -6.62 -1.74
CA LEU A 154 4.49 -7.14 -0.41
C LEU A 154 4.33 -6.05 0.65
N GLU A 155 3.50 -6.30 1.65
CA GLU A 155 3.32 -5.41 2.79
C GLU A 155 4.04 -5.95 4.02
N PRO A 156 5.08 -5.27 4.52
CA PRO A 156 5.65 -5.54 5.83
C PRO A 156 4.76 -4.92 6.92
N LEU A 157 4.40 -5.72 7.93
CA LEU A 157 3.60 -5.27 9.05
C LEU A 157 4.40 -5.22 10.34
N ASN A 158 3.91 -4.45 11.31
CA ASN A 158 4.51 -4.42 12.65
C ASN A 158 4.50 -5.81 13.31
N ARG A 159 5.39 -6.01 14.29
CA ARG A 159 5.63 -7.28 14.98
C ARG A 159 4.40 -7.86 15.69
N GLY A 160 3.43 -7.01 16.05
CA GLY A 160 2.18 -7.46 16.64
C GLY A 160 1.26 -8.19 15.66
N GLU A 161 1.43 -7.97 14.37
CA GLU A 161 0.55 -8.51 13.32
C GLU A 161 1.27 -9.48 12.40
N ALA A 162 2.51 -9.18 11.97
CA ALA A 162 3.25 -10.01 11.02
C ALA A 162 4.00 -11.16 11.68
N PHE A 163 3.76 -12.36 11.20
CA PHE A 163 4.63 -13.50 11.51
C PHE A 163 5.93 -13.42 10.73
N TYR A 164 5.87 -13.20 9.41
CA TYR A 164 7.05 -13.40 8.56
C TYR A 164 7.74 -12.09 8.15
N LEU A 165 7.04 -11.10 7.63
CA LEU A 165 7.64 -9.91 7.01
C LEU A 165 7.33 -8.64 7.81
N ARG A 166 8.38 -7.90 8.25
CA ARG A 166 8.22 -6.80 9.21
C ARG A 166 8.86 -5.47 8.80
N LEU A 167 9.90 -5.49 7.96
CA LEU A 167 10.64 -4.31 7.57
C LEU A 167 10.57 -4.09 6.06
N VAL A 168 10.51 -2.83 5.64
CA VAL A 168 10.49 -2.45 4.21
C VAL A 168 11.76 -2.92 3.51
N ALA A 169 12.91 -2.86 4.17
CA ALA A 169 14.18 -3.35 3.62
C ALA A 169 14.15 -4.87 3.33
N ASP A 170 13.51 -5.65 4.22
CA ASP A 170 13.37 -7.09 4.01
C ASP A 170 12.41 -7.40 2.85
N ALA A 171 11.32 -6.63 2.73
CA ALA A 171 10.40 -6.74 1.60
C ALA A 171 11.11 -6.43 0.27
N ALA A 172 11.89 -5.36 0.21
CA ALA A 172 12.68 -5.01 -0.97
C ALA A 172 13.72 -6.08 -1.33
N ALA A 173 14.36 -6.70 -0.33
CA ALA A 173 15.27 -7.81 -0.55
C ALA A 173 14.56 -9.05 -1.12
N ILE A 174 13.34 -9.35 -0.65
CA ILE A 174 12.52 -10.45 -1.22
C ILE A 174 12.10 -10.10 -2.65
N CYS A 175 11.68 -8.86 -2.95
CA CYS A 175 11.37 -8.43 -4.31
C CYS A 175 12.54 -8.65 -5.26
N ARG A 176 13.74 -8.22 -4.86
CA ARG A 176 14.97 -8.44 -5.64
C ARG A 176 15.25 -9.92 -5.88
N ASP A 177 15.19 -10.73 -4.84
CA ASP A 177 15.58 -12.13 -4.86
C ASP A 177 14.51 -13.03 -5.49
N SER A 178 13.29 -12.52 -5.67
CA SER A 178 12.21 -13.17 -6.44
C SER A 178 12.46 -13.10 -7.95
N ASP A 179 13.38 -12.28 -8.42
CA ASP A 179 13.77 -12.14 -9.82
C ASP A 179 12.60 -11.96 -10.80
N SER A 180 11.60 -11.18 -10.39
CA SER A 180 10.43 -10.79 -11.21
C SER A 180 10.13 -9.31 -11.06
N LYS A 181 9.91 -8.64 -12.20
CA LYS A 181 9.44 -7.24 -12.22
C LYS A 181 7.98 -7.08 -11.76
N GLY A 182 7.28 -8.18 -11.55
CA GLY A 182 5.92 -8.21 -11.03
C GLY A 182 5.83 -8.27 -9.52
N VAL A 183 6.97 -8.35 -8.80
CA VAL A 183 7.01 -8.38 -7.33
C VAL A 183 7.55 -7.06 -6.81
N MET A 184 6.72 -6.34 -6.11
CA MET A 184 6.96 -5.02 -5.55
C MET A 184 6.74 -5.02 -4.05
N CYS A 185 7.05 -3.92 -3.36
CA CYS A 185 6.76 -3.75 -1.95
C CYS A 185 6.17 -2.37 -1.65
N MET A 186 5.75 -2.21 -0.42
CA MET A 186 5.19 -0.97 0.10
C MET A 186 5.72 -0.63 1.48
N GLY A 187 5.42 0.59 1.93
CA GLY A 187 5.53 0.99 3.31
C GLY A 187 4.15 1.41 3.85
N ASP A 188 3.92 1.17 5.12
CA ASP A 188 2.75 1.69 5.83
C ASP A 188 3.23 2.49 7.04
N PHE A 189 2.87 3.75 7.09
CA PHE A 189 3.25 4.66 8.17
C PHE A 189 2.78 4.19 9.57
N TRP A 190 1.72 3.41 9.65
CA TRP A 190 1.30 2.77 10.89
C TRP A 190 2.21 1.58 11.26
N HIS A 191 2.57 0.75 10.28
CA HIS A 191 3.38 -0.45 10.52
C HIS A 191 4.87 -0.14 10.63
N MET A 192 5.37 0.93 10.03
CA MET A 192 6.79 1.35 10.08
C MET A 192 7.25 1.88 11.46
N LYS A 193 6.43 1.76 12.51
CA LYS A 193 6.79 2.18 13.89
C LYS A 193 7.99 1.43 14.48
N GLU A 194 8.41 0.31 13.90
CA GLU A 194 9.59 -0.46 14.29
C GLU A 194 10.82 -0.11 13.43
N GLU A 195 10.67 0.69 12.41
CA GLU A 195 11.75 1.18 11.57
C GLU A 195 12.54 2.31 12.28
N THR A 196 13.80 2.47 11.92
CA THR A 196 14.63 3.55 12.49
C THR A 196 14.07 4.93 12.11
N SER A 197 13.54 5.07 10.91
CA SER A 197 12.82 6.25 10.42
C SER A 197 11.99 5.91 9.19
N ASP A 198 10.91 6.64 8.96
CA ASP A 198 10.10 6.51 7.72
C ASP A 198 10.94 6.81 6.47
N TYR A 199 11.81 7.82 6.56
CA TYR A 199 12.72 8.15 5.47
C TYR A 199 13.60 6.97 5.10
N GLY A 200 14.30 6.37 6.07
CA GLY A 200 15.18 5.22 5.85
C GLY A 200 14.43 4.00 5.34
N ALA A 201 13.23 3.74 5.89
CA ALA A 201 12.38 2.64 5.47
C ALA A 201 12.01 2.74 3.99
N LEU A 202 11.41 3.85 3.56
CA LEU A 202 11.01 4.03 2.16
C LEU A 202 12.20 4.09 1.20
N MET A 203 13.31 4.75 1.61
CA MET A 203 14.54 4.77 0.81
C MET A 203 15.14 3.37 0.61
N SER A 204 14.96 2.44 1.56
CA SER A 204 15.45 1.06 1.45
C SER A 204 14.76 0.26 0.35
N ALA A 205 13.50 0.57 0.05
CA ALA A 205 12.79 -0.01 -1.09
C ALA A 205 13.30 0.55 -2.42
N GLY A 206 13.72 1.81 -2.42
CA GLY A 206 14.15 2.51 -3.62
C GLY A 206 13.04 2.70 -4.65
N LYS A 207 13.33 3.48 -5.69
CA LYS A 207 12.42 3.74 -6.81
C LYS A 207 11.98 2.46 -7.54
N GLN A 208 12.81 1.42 -7.48
CA GLN A 208 12.62 0.18 -8.22
C GLN A 208 11.48 -0.67 -7.64
N TYR A 209 11.36 -0.74 -6.29
CA TYR A 209 10.44 -1.67 -5.64
C TYR A 209 9.28 -0.99 -4.92
N LEU A 210 9.40 0.28 -4.51
CA LEU A 210 8.32 0.99 -3.82
C LEU A 210 7.14 1.25 -4.76
N ARG A 211 6.02 0.55 -4.54
CA ARG A 211 4.84 0.61 -5.43
C ARG A 211 3.61 1.23 -4.78
N HIS A 212 3.51 1.17 -3.46
CA HIS A 212 2.37 1.69 -2.71
C HIS A 212 2.79 2.21 -1.34
N VAL A 213 1.99 3.09 -0.75
CA VAL A 213 2.19 3.57 0.62
C VAL A 213 0.84 3.70 1.31
N HIS A 214 0.70 3.12 2.51
CA HIS A 214 -0.44 3.34 3.38
C HIS A 214 -0.17 4.40 4.44
N ILE A 215 -1.24 5.05 4.90
CA ILE A 215 -1.18 6.07 5.94
C ILE A 215 -2.38 5.98 6.89
N ALA A 216 -2.08 6.10 8.18
CA ALA A 216 -3.02 6.31 9.27
C ALA A 216 -2.37 7.17 10.35
N SER A 217 -3.14 7.60 11.34
CA SER A 217 -2.58 8.25 12.53
C SER A 217 -1.61 7.34 13.27
N ARG A 218 -0.59 7.92 13.90
CA ARG A 218 0.54 7.17 14.48
C ARG A 218 0.20 6.36 15.72
N GLY A 219 -0.77 6.79 16.51
CA GLY A 219 -1.08 6.18 17.79
C GLY A 219 -2.23 5.19 17.74
N ARG A 220 -3.32 5.53 17.07
CA ARG A 220 -4.60 4.81 17.14
C ARG A 220 -5.06 4.19 15.83
N ARG A 221 -4.32 4.35 14.74
CA ARG A 221 -4.70 3.91 13.37
C ARG A 221 -6.05 4.49 12.92
N VAL A 222 -6.31 5.74 13.33
CA VAL A 222 -7.45 6.54 12.89
C VAL A 222 -7.02 7.48 11.76
N THR A 223 -7.89 8.43 11.38
CA THR A 223 -7.58 9.38 10.29
C THR A 223 -6.33 10.21 10.64
N PRO A 224 -5.39 10.42 9.70
CA PRO A 224 -4.21 11.26 9.92
C PRO A 224 -4.57 12.64 10.49
N GLY A 225 -3.89 13.05 11.55
CA GLY A 225 -4.15 14.30 12.28
C GLY A 225 -4.98 14.12 13.56
N GLU A 226 -5.76 13.04 13.69
CA GLU A 226 -6.55 12.79 14.90
C GLU A 226 -5.68 12.40 16.13
N ASP A 227 -4.39 12.13 15.97
CA ASP A 227 -3.43 11.93 17.05
C ASP A 227 -2.56 13.19 17.31
N GLY A 228 -2.93 14.33 16.71
CA GLY A 228 -2.27 15.62 16.90
C GLY A 228 -0.80 15.62 16.45
N ASP A 229 0.09 16.21 17.24
CA ASP A 229 1.51 16.41 16.89
C ASP A 229 2.30 15.11 16.61
N LYS A 230 1.76 13.96 16.98
CA LYS A 230 2.37 12.65 16.66
C LYS A 230 2.28 12.35 15.16
N ASP A 231 1.30 12.91 14.48
CA ASP A 231 1.01 12.66 13.07
C ASP A 231 1.92 13.52 12.17
N ASN A 232 3.22 13.24 12.25
CA ASN A 232 4.25 13.86 11.43
C ASN A 232 4.80 12.84 10.41
N TYR A 233 4.62 13.14 9.14
CA TYR A 233 5.00 12.29 8.00
C TYR A 233 6.07 12.93 7.12
N ILE A 234 6.60 14.11 7.48
CA ILE A 234 7.55 14.90 6.66
C ILE A 234 8.76 14.07 6.24
N GLY A 235 9.30 13.23 7.13
CA GLY A 235 10.44 12.37 6.82
C GLY A 235 10.16 11.38 5.68
N GLY A 236 9.02 10.69 5.74
CA GLY A 236 8.58 9.78 4.69
C GLY A 236 8.23 10.50 3.39
N PHE A 237 7.61 11.67 3.46
CA PHE A 237 7.31 12.49 2.29
C PHE A 237 8.57 12.98 1.58
N ARG A 238 9.62 13.30 2.34
CA ARG A 238 10.93 13.62 1.77
C ARG A 238 11.52 12.43 1.00
N ALA A 239 11.44 11.22 1.55
CA ALA A 239 11.85 10.02 0.84
C ALA A 239 11.04 9.82 -0.45
N MET A 240 9.71 9.96 -0.40
CA MET A 240 8.85 9.84 -1.58
C MET A 240 9.22 10.85 -2.67
N LYS A 241 9.53 12.09 -2.31
CA LYS A 241 9.99 13.11 -3.27
C LYS A 241 11.36 12.77 -3.88
N GLU A 242 12.32 12.32 -3.06
CA GLU A 242 13.66 11.93 -3.54
C GLU A 242 13.62 10.70 -4.44
N LEU A 243 12.71 9.76 -4.16
CA LEU A 243 12.44 8.59 -5.00
C LEU A 243 11.65 8.94 -6.27
N GLU A 244 11.22 10.18 -6.44
CA GLU A 244 10.30 10.58 -7.51
C GLU A 244 9.07 9.66 -7.58
N TYR A 245 8.50 9.34 -6.41
CA TYR A 245 7.43 8.36 -6.25
C TYR A 245 6.15 8.77 -6.98
N PRO A 246 5.71 8.04 -8.03
CA PRO A 246 4.61 8.47 -8.87
C PRO A 246 3.26 7.84 -8.51
N TYR A 247 3.25 6.92 -7.52
CA TYR A 247 2.08 6.12 -7.17
C TYR A 247 1.25 6.81 -6.08
N TYR A 248 0.55 6.03 -5.27
CA TYR A 248 -0.48 6.53 -4.35
C TYR A 248 -0.07 6.41 -2.89
N LEU A 249 -0.54 7.38 -2.09
CA LEU A 249 -0.58 7.35 -0.63
C LEU A 249 -2.03 7.12 -0.22
N SER A 250 -2.34 5.93 0.27
CA SER A 250 -3.71 5.51 0.54
C SER A 250 -4.03 5.49 2.03
N PHE A 251 -5.19 6.03 2.38
CA PHE A 251 -5.70 6.01 3.74
C PHE A 251 -6.21 4.61 4.08
N GLU A 252 -5.53 3.95 5.03
CA GLU A 252 -5.93 2.69 5.63
C GLU A 252 -6.17 2.90 7.12
N CYS A 253 -7.32 3.47 7.48
CA CYS A 253 -7.56 3.97 8.84
C CYS A 253 -9.01 3.90 9.28
N GLY A 254 -9.17 3.81 10.60
CA GLY A 254 -10.44 4.12 11.28
C GLY A 254 -10.74 5.61 11.25
N CYS A 255 -11.66 6.03 12.12
CA CYS A 255 -11.98 7.44 12.38
C CYS A 255 -12.47 7.55 13.83
N ALA A 256 -11.97 8.51 14.58
CA ALA A 256 -12.40 8.73 15.95
C ALA A 256 -13.53 9.76 16.03
N GLY A 257 -13.53 10.76 15.14
CA GLY A 257 -14.51 11.83 15.07
C GLY A 257 -15.51 11.68 13.93
N ASP A 258 -16.05 12.81 13.44
CA ASP A 258 -16.84 12.84 12.22
C ASP A 258 -15.93 12.57 11.01
N ARG A 259 -16.29 11.58 10.21
CA ARG A 259 -15.45 11.13 9.10
C ARG A 259 -15.26 12.18 8.01
N LYS A 260 -16.26 12.99 7.74
CA LYS A 260 -16.16 14.04 6.70
C LYS A 260 -15.22 15.15 7.15
N GLU A 261 -15.35 15.58 8.39
CA GLU A 261 -14.48 16.61 8.98
C GLU A 261 -13.04 16.09 9.13
N ALA A 262 -12.87 14.87 9.64
CA ALA A 262 -11.55 14.24 9.82
C ALA A 262 -10.81 14.06 8.49
N ASN A 263 -11.49 13.54 7.46
CA ASN A 263 -10.88 13.38 6.13
C ASN A 263 -10.47 14.71 5.51
N ALA A 264 -11.31 15.75 5.61
CA ALA A 264 -10.98 17.07 5.07
C ALA A 264 -9.75 17.67 5.78
N ALA A 265 -9.71 17.59 7.11
CA ALA A 265 -8.58 18.05 7.92
C ALA A 265 -7.30 17.25 7.62
N ALA A 266 -7.40 15.94 7.46
CA ALA A 266 -6.28 15.08 7.11
C ALA A 266 -5.68 15.42 5.74
N VAL A 267 -6.52 15.61 4.72
CA VAL A 267 -6.05 15.99 3.38
C VAL A 267 -5.29 17.30 3.42
N GLU A 268 -5.77 18.30 4.16
CA GLU A 268 -5.10 19.59 4.34
C GLU A 268 -3.77 19.42 5.09
N LEU A 269 -3.74 18.67 6.21
CA LEU A 269 -2.52 18.36 6.96
C LEU A 269 -1.46 17.73 6.06
N LEU A 270 -1.84 16.69 5.29
CA LEU A 270 -0.89 15.97 4.45
C LEU A 270 -0.34 16.85 3.33
N ARG A 271 -1.14 17.72 2.73
CA ARG A 271 -0.68 18.71 1.73
C ARG A 271 0.32 19.69 2.34
N GLN A 272 0.03 20.22 3.53
CA GLN A 272 0.93 21.14 4.24
C GLN A 272 2.26 20.46 4.59
N GLN A 273 2.23 19.22 5.09
CA GLN A 273 3.45 18.47 5.39
C GLN A 273 4.22 18.06 4.12
N TRP A 274 3.50 17.78 3.04
CA TRP A 274 4.13 17.54 1.74
C TRP A 274 4.90 18.77 1.23
N GLU A 275 4.36 19.97 1.38
CA GLU A 275 5.05 21.21 0.98
C GLU A 275 6.31 21.47 1.82
N GLN A 276 6.33 21.04 3.07
CA GLN A 276 7.47 21.18 4.00
C GLN A 276 8.58 20.13 3.80
N ALA A 277 8.30 19.05 3.11
CA ALA A 277 9.20 17.92 2.89
C ALA A 277 10.25 18.20 1.72
#